data_4e8bab116026c969b86b4f224e8b5e61
#
_entry.id   4e8bab116026c969b86b4f224e8b5e61
#
_cell.length_a   1.000
_cell.length_b   1.000
_cell.length_c   1.000
_cell.angle_alpha   90.00
_cell.angle_beta   90.00
_cell.angle_gamma   90.00
#
_symmetry.space_group_name_H-M   'P 1'
#
loop_
_entity.id
_entity.type
_entity.pdbx_description
1 polymer ?
#
loop_
_entity_poly.entity_id
_entity_poly.type
_entity_poly.pdbx_seq_one_letter_code
_entity_poly.pdbx_strand_id
1 'polypeptide(L)'
;MLTKDFYFDLPQELIAQFPSGVRGQDKLMLLGRNDGNVSHFSMDDLPDLIQPGTLMIFNNSKVRRARVYGIKETTGREQEFMFLNQIDKDGFIWNTMVKNAKKQKPGMNYKFPDGSCGQIVEMQGNAGTEFR
;
A
#
# COMPACT_ATOMS: atom_id res chain seq x y z
N MET A 1 -11.96 -23.43 5.11
CA MET A 1 -10.79 -23.08 4.28
C MET A 1 -9.85 -22.30 5.18
N LEU A 2 -8.64 -22.74 5.37
CA LEU A 2 -7.64 -22.11 6.24
C LEU A 2 -6.59 -21.43 5.37
N THR A 3 -5.95 -20.37 5.87
CA THR A 3 -4.89 -19.62 5.14
C THR A 3 -3.76 -20.55 4.66
N LYS A 4 -3.42 -21.58 5.46
CA LYS A 4 -2.42 -22.58 5.09
C LYS A 4 -2.79 -23.43 3.86
N ASP A 5 -4.07 -23.54 3.51
CA ASP A 5 -4.53 -24.30 2.35
C ASP A 5 -4.15 -23.61 1.02
N PHE A 6 -3.74 -22.33 1.10
CA PHE A 6 -3.27 -21.51 -0.03
C PHE A 6 -1.74 -21.33 -0.03
N TYR A 7 -1.03 -22.03 0.87
CA TYR A 7 0.42 -21.91 0.92
C TYR A 7 1.04 -22.58 -0.31
N PHE A 8 1.97 -21.88 -0.93
CA PHE A 8 2.85 -22.40 -1.96
C PHE A 8 4.23 -21.74 -1.82
N ASP A 9 5.25 -22.40 -2.33
CA ASP A 9 6.60 -21.84 -2.37
C ASP A 9 6.70 -20.86 -3.53
N LEU A 10 6.86 -19.57 -3.23
CA LEU A 10 7.01 -18.49 -4.21
C LEU A 10 8.48 -18.06 -4.27
N PRO A 11 9.21 -18.41 -5.36
CA PRO A 11 10.58 -17.97 -5.55
C PRO A 11 10.67 -16.44 -5.60
N GLN A 12 11.64 -15.86 -4.89
CA GLN A 12 11.79 -14.40 -4.77
C GLN A 12 12.05 -13.72 -6.13
N GLU A 13 12.73 -14.40 -7.04
CA GLU A 13 13.01 -13.92 -8.40
C GLU A 13 11.76 -13.78 -9.28
N LEU A 14 10.65 -14.42 -8.91
CA LEU A 14 9.37 -14.28 -9.61
C LEU A 14 8.54 -13.09 -9.13
N ILE A 15 8.98 -12.42 -8.06
CA ILE A 15 8.32 -11.21 -7.56
C ILE A 15 8.89 -9.99 -8.28
N ALA A 16 8.09 -9.38 -9.15
CA ALA A 16 8.49 -8.18 -9.88
C ALA A 16 8.82 -7.03 -8.92
N GLN A 17 10.01 -6.45 -9.06
CA GLN A 17 10.47 -5.32 -8.25
C GLN A 17 10.18 -3.95 -8.93
N PHE A 18 9.92 -3.96 -10.23
CA PHE A 18 9.66 -2.77 -11.03
C PHE A 18 8.46 -3.03 -11.95
N PRO A 19 7.71 -1.98 -12.34
CA PRO A 19 6.70 -2.08 -13.38
C PRO A 19 7.31 -2.54 -14.70
N SER A 20 6.51 -3.12 -15.59
CA SER A 20 6.92 -3.36 -16.97
C SER A 20 7.37 -2.06 -17.62
N GLY A 21 8.43 -2.09 -18.44
CA GLY A 21 8.98 -0.89 -19.09
C GLY A 21 8.03 -0.25 -20.10
N VAL A 22 7.07 -1.02 -20.60
CA VAL A 22 6.08 -0.60 -21.59
C VAL A 22 4.69 -0.91 -21.05
N ARG A 23 3.84 0.11 -21.00
CA ARG A 23 2.45 -0.02 -20.57
C ARG A 23 1.71 -0.98 -21.51
N GLY A 24 0.93 -1.91 -20.95
CA GLY A 24 0.17 -2.91 -21.70
C GLY A 24 0.90 -4.24 -21.89
N GLN A 25 2.21 -4.31 -21.70
CA GLN A 25 2.99 -5.55 -21.81
C GLN A 25 3.07 -6.38 -20.52
N ASP A 26 2.32 -5.98 -19.50
CA ASP A 26 2.19 -6.79 -18.30
C ASP A 26 1.51 -8.13 -18.63
N LYS A 27 1.99 -9.19 -17.99
CA LYS A 27 1.46 -10.55 -18.21
C LYS A 27 0.02 -10.64 -17.69
N LEU A 28 -0.86 -11.20 -18.51
CA LEU A 28 -2.25 -11.50 -18.20
C LEU A 28 -2.45 -13.00 -18.19
N MET A 29 -3.02 -13.52 -17.13
CA MET A 29 -3.45 -14.92 -17.05
C MET A 29 -4.98 -14.98 -17.18
N LEU A 30 -5.47 -15.72 -18.14
CA LEU A 30 -6.88 -16.04 -18.31
C LEU A 30 -7.15 -17.43 -17.73
N LEU A 31 -8.03 -17.49 -16.72
CA LEU A 31 -8.46 -18.75 -16.11
C LEU A 31 -9.91 -19.05 -16.49
N GLY A 32 -10.12 -20.16 -17.20
CA GLY A 32 -11.44 -20.68 -17.48
C GLY A 32 -12.12 -21.21 -16.21
N ARG A 33 -13.23 -20.58 -15.81
CA ARG A 33 -13.93 -20.93 -14.57
C ARG A 33 -14.53 -22.33 -14.61
N ASN A 34 -14.98 -22.79 -15.74
CA ASN A 34 -15.71 -24.04 -15.87
C ASN A 34 -14.80 -25.26 -16.13
N ASP A 35 -13.72 -25.05 -16.84
CA ASP A 35 -12.82 -26.10 -17.32
C ASP A 35 -11.43 -26.07 -16.66
N GLY A 36 -11.13 -25.00 -15.90
CA GLY A 36 -9.85 -24.79 -15.25
C GLY A 36 -8.69 -24.51 -16.22
N ASN A 37 -8.96 -24.29 -17.49
CA ASN A 37 -7.93 -24.01 -18.49
C ASN A 37 -7.24 -22.69 -18.19
N VAL A 38 -5.91 -22.68 -18.31
CA VAL A 38 -5.07 -21.49 -18.13
C VAL A 38 -4.44 -21.11 -19.45
N SER A 39 -4.60 -19.86 -19.84
CA SER A 39 -3.95 -19.27 -21.02
C SER A 39 -3.21 -17.99 -20.63
N HIS A 40 -2.15 -17.67 -21.34
CA HIS A 40 -1.30 -16.53 -21.06
C HIS A 40 -1.35 -15.52 -22.22
N PHE A 41 -1.55 -14.26 -21.85
CA PHE A 41 -1.69 -13.12 -22.75
C PHE A 41 -0.86 -11.93 -22.23
N SER A 42 -0.90 -10.81 -22.91
CA SER A 42 -0.51 -9.50 -22.39
C SER A 42 -1.74 -8.66 -22.03
N MET A 43 -1.57 -7.60 -21.27
CA MET A 43 -2.68 -6.68 -20.96
C MET A 43 -3.21 -5.96 -22.21
N ASP A 44 -2.40 -5.84 -23.28
CA ASP A 44 -2.86 -5.27 -24.55
C ASP A 44 -3.90 -6.15 -25.25
N ASP A 45 -3.91 -7.47 -24.97
CA ASP A 45 -4.89 -8.40 -25.52
C ASP A 45 -6.24 -8.35 -24.80
N LEU A 46 -6.32 -7.67 -23.64
CA LEU A 46 -7.53 -7.65 -22.80
C LEU A 46 -8.80 -7.19 -23.54
N PRO A 47 -8.78 -6.17 -24.42
CA PRO A 47 -9.97 -5.76 -25.15
C PRO A 47 -10.56 -6.87 -26.02
N ASP A 48 -9.72 -7.72 -26.61
CA ASP A 48 -10.15 -8.81 -27.50
C ASP A 48 -10.72 -10.01 -26.70
N LEU A 49 -10.33 -10.13 -25.43
CA LEU A 49 -10.81 -11.18 -24.52
C LEU A 49 -12.16 -10.84 -23.87
N ILE A 50 -12.56 -9.58 -23.90
CA ILE A 50 -13.80 -9.11 -23.26
C ILE A 50 -14.92 -9.08 -24.28
N GLN A 51 -16.05 -9.72 -23.94
CA GLN A 51 -17.21 -9.75 -24.81
C GLN A 51 -17.90 -8.38 -24.87
N PRO A 52 -18.48 -8.00 -26.03
CA PRO A 52 -19.30 -6.79 -26.15
C PRO A 52 -20.43 -6.77 -25.12
N GLY A 53 -20.67 -5.61 -24.53
CA GLY A 53 -21.70 -5.44 -23.49
C GLY A 53 -21.26 -5.78 -22.07
N THR A 54 -20.01 -6.21 -21.87
CA THR A 54 -19.47 -6.44 -20.52
C THR A 54 -19.32 -5.13 -19.76
N LEU A 55 -19.86 -5.08 -18.54
CA LEU A 55 -19.63 -3.98 -17.61
C LEU A 55 -18.33 -4.21 -16.84
N MET A 56 -17.38 -3.30 -16.99
CA MET A 56 -16.11 -3.33 -16.25
C MET A 56 -16.11 -2.25 -15.16
N ILE A 57 -15.80 -2.64 -13.93
CA ILE A 57 -15.72 -1.75 -12.80
C ILE A 57 -14.25 -1.61 -12.36
N PHE A 58 -13.75 -0.38 -12.36
CA PHE A 58 -12.36 -0.07 -11.97
C PHE A 58 -12.32 0.81 -10.74
N ASN A 59 -11.24 0.66 -9.96
CA ASN A 59 -10.93 1.62 -8.91
C ASN A 59 -10.39 2.91 -9.56
N ASN A 60 -11.04 4.03 -9.29
CA ASN A 60 -10.64 5.36 -9.76
C ASN A 60 -10.00 6.22 -8.64
N SER A 61 -9.66 5.63 -7.52
CA SER A 61 -9.04 6.34 -6.40
C SER A 61 -7.61 6.74 -6.75
N LYS A 62 -7.29 8.03 -6.55
CA LYS A 62 -5.92 8.52 -6.74
C LYS A 62 -5.03 7.99 -5.63
N VAL A 63 -3.98 7.27 -6.01
CA VAL A 63 -2.95 6.80 -5.08
C VAL A 63 -2.09 7.99 -4.64
N ARG A 64 -1.93 8.17 -3.32
CA ARG A 64 -1.03 9.17 -2.73
C ARG A 64 0.25 8.51 -2.25
N ARG A 65 1.35 9.26 -2.21
CA ARG A 65 2.60 8.85 -1.55
C ARG A 65 2.42 8.98 -0.03
N ALA A 66 1.68 8.04 0.56
CA ALA A 66 1.27 8.09 1.96
C ALA A 66 2.33 7.55 2.92
N ARG A 67 3.33 6.80 2.41
CA ARG A 67 4.43 6.25 3.21
C ARG A 67 5.55 7.28 3.30
N VAL A 68 5.90 7.65 4.51
CA VAL A 68 6.91 8.67 4.82
C VAL A 68 7.84 8.15 5.91
N TYR A 69 9.10 8.56 5.86
CA TYR A 69 10.10 8.20 6.86
C TYR A 69 10.53 9.45 7.62
N GLY A 70 10.41 9.40 8.93
CA GLY A 70 10.84 10.47 9.82
C GLY A 70 11.97 10.02 10.74
N ILE A 71 12.85 10.92 11.09
CA ILE A 71 13.95 10.68 12.06
C ILE A 71 13.50 11.09 13.45
N LYS A 72 13.51 10.15 14.38
CA LYS A 72 13.17 10.41 15.77
C LYS A 72 14.22 11.34 16.41
N GLU A 73 13.81 12.50 16.90
CA GLU A 73 14.74 13.52 17.42
C GLU A 73 15.61 13.03 18.57
N THR A 74 15.04 12.21 19.47
CA THR A 74 15.77 11.76 20.67
C THR A 74 16.82 10.67 20.42
N THR A 75 16.71 9.91 19.31
CA THR A 75 17.57 8.74 19.06
C THR A 75 18.23 8.72 17.70
N GLY A 76 17.87 9.62 16.78
CA GLY A 76 18.33 9.62 15.40
C GLY A 76 17.85 8.42 14.56
N ARG A 77 16.96 7.59 15.07
CA ARG A 77 16.48 6.40 14.37
C ARG A 77 15.38 6.75 13.40
N GLU A 78 15.44 6.14 12.23
CA GLU A 78 14.38 6.23 11.23
C GLU A 78 13.14 5.47 11.69
N GLN A 79 11.98 6.07 11.41
CA GLN A 79 10.67 5.54 11.69
C GLN A 79 9.76 5.69 10.47
N GLU A 80 9.11 4.60 10.10
CA GLU A 80 8.14 4.57 9.00
C GLU A 80 6.74 4.92 9.50
N PHE A 81 6.09 5.84 8.78
CA PHE A 81 4.71 6.28 8.96
C PHE A 81 3.92 6.07 7.67
N MET A 82 2.67 5.63 7.80
CA MET A 82 1.70 5.57 6.71
C MET A 82 0.56 6.54 7.04
N PHE A 83 0.51 7.69 6.36
CA PHE A 83 -0.54 8.69 6.54
C PHE A 83 -1.84 8.22 5.88
N LEU A 84 -2.90 8.02 6.67
CA LEU A 84 -4.19 7.49 6.20
C LEU A 84 -5.14 8.63 5.81
N ASN A 85 -5.65 9.34 6.78
CA ASN A 85 -6.58 10.44 6.60
C ASN A 85 -6.33 11.56 7.59
N GLN A 86 -6.64 12.76 7.16
CA GLN A 86 -6.65 13.96 7.97
C GLN A 86 -7.87 13.94 8.88
N ILE A 87 -7.70 14.37 10.14
CA ILE A 87 -8.76 14.35 11.15
C ILE A 87 -9.34 15.75 11.34
N ASP A 88 -8.47 16.75 11.41
CA ASP A 88 -8.85 18.14 11.65
C ASP A 88 -9.10 18.91 10.36
N LYS A 89 -9.82 20.04 10.47
CA LYS A 89 -10.12 20.92 9.35
C LYS A 89 -8.91 21.76 8.91
N ASP A 90 -7.97 21.99 9.82
CA ASP A 90 -6.79 22.84 9.59
C ASP A 90 -5.64 22.08 8.91
N GLY A 91 -5.74 20.76 8.81
CA GLY A 91 -4.80 19.95 8.06
C GLY A 91 -3.57 19.49 8.82
N PHE A 92 -3.54 19.69 10.12
CA PHE A 92 -2.36 19.42 10.95
C PHE A 92 -2.39 18.07 11.67
N ILE A 93 -3.57 17.49 11.87
CA ILE A 93 -3.71 16.22 12.58
C ILE A 93 -4.11 15.10 11.63
N TRP A 94 -3.36 14.00 11.65
CA TRP A 94 -3.53 12.86 10.76
C TRP A 94 -3.62 11.56 11.52
N ASN A 95 -4.53 10.69 11.09
CA ASN A 95 -4.44 9.27 11.42
C ASN A 95 -3.30 8.63 10.64
N THR A 96 -2.41 7.96 11.36
CA THR A 96 -1.27 7.27 10.75
C THR A 96 -1.12 5.86 11.29
N MET A 97 -0.68 4.94 10.44
CA MET A 97 -0.10 3.68 10.91
C MET A 97 1.40 3.88 11.11
N VAL A 98 1.93 3.36 12.20
CA VAL A 98 3.34 3.48 12.55
C VAL A 98 3.96 2.11 12.69
N LYS A 99 5.07 1.88 12.02
CA LYS A 99 5.84 0.64 12.19
C LYS A 99 6.34 0.53 13.62
N ASN A 100 6.20 -0.67 14.23
CA ASN A 100 6.56 -0.89 15.64
C ASN A 100 5.79 0.03 16.62
N ALA A 101 4.50 0.22 16.44
CA ALA A 101 3.63 1.10 17.22
C ALA A 101 3.80 0.92 18.75
N LYS A 102 4.04 -0.31 19.24
CA LYS A 102 4.27 -0.60 20.67
C LYS A 102 5.44 0.17 21.29
N LYS A 103 6.40 0.65 20.48
CA LYS A 103 7.56 1.42 20.93
C LYS A 103 7.34 2.93 20.83
N GLN A 104 6.20 3.34 20.33
CA GLN A 104 5.84 4.74 20.16
C GLN A 104 4.97 5.22 21.31
N LYS A 105 5.11 6.50 21.65
CA LYS A 105 4.35 7.13 22.75
C LYS A 105 3.96 8.56 22.37
N PRO A 106 2.84 9.08 22.88
CA PRO A 106 2.50 10.49 22.76
C PRO A 106 3.66 11.39 23.21
N GLY A 107 3.84 12.52 22.54
CA GLY A 107 4.91 13.47 22.78
C GLY A 107 6.23 13.17 22.05
N MET A 108 6.36 12.05 21.34
CA MET A 108 7.56 11.77 20.54
C MET A 108 7.58 12.61 19.27
N ASN A 109 8.72 13.27 19.01
CA ASN A 109 8.95 14.15 17.88
C ASN A 109 9.79 13.48 16.79
N TYR A 110 9.45 13.84 15.54
CA TYR A 110 10.11 13.34 14.33
C TYR A 110 10.36 14.48 13.35
N LYS A 111 11.51 14.44 12.68
CA LYS A 111 11.84 15.35 11.60
C LYS A 111 11.80 14.62 10.26
N PHE A 112 11.14 15.19 9.28
CA PHE A 112 11.01 14.63 7.95
C PHE A 112 12.05 15.18 6.97
N PRO A 113 12.28 14.51 5.81
CA PRO A 113 13.30 14.93 4.84
C PRO A 113 13.07 16.32 4.24
N ASP A 114 11.83 16.77 4.17
CA ASP A 114 11.44 18.12 3.70
C ASP A 114 11.66 19.21 4.73
N GLY A 115 12.16 18.86 5.93
CA GLY A 115 12.37 19.77 7.05
C GLY A 115 11.16 19.96 7.96
N SER A 116 9.99 19.42 7.60
CA SER A 116 8.83 19.45 8.49
C SER A 116 9.07 18.60 9.75
N CYS A 117 8.35 18.96 10.83
CA CYS A 117 8.38 18.24 12.09
C CYS A 117 6.98 17.77 12.43
N GLY A 118 6.89 16.64 13.13
CA GLY A 118 5.62 16.15 13.61
C GLY A 118 5.76 15.45 14.95
N GLN A 119 4.66 15.40 15.68
CA GLN A 119 4.58 14.79 17.00
C GLN A 119 3.47 13.76 17.07
N ILE A 120 3.72 12.67 17.75
CA ILE A 120 2.66 11.72 18.11
C ILE A 120 1.78 12.37 19.18
N VAL A 121 0.52 12.59 18.87
CA VAL A 121 -0.46 13.19 19.79
C VAL A 121 -1.10 12.10 20.65
N GLU A 122 -1.60 11.04 20.00
CA GLU A 122 -2.31 9.94 20.67
C GLU A 122 -2.00 8.61 20.01
N MET A 123 -2.12 7.52 20.76
CA MET A 123 -2.02 6.14 20.29
C MET A 123 -3.40 5.49 20.38
N GLN A 124 -4.01 5.19 19.24
CA GLN A 124 -5.31 4.53 19.16
C GLN A 124 -5.13 3.02 18.94
N GLY A 125 -5.19 2.22 20.02
CA GLY A 125 -5.23 0.76 19.96
C GLY A 125 -4.25 0.11 19.00
N ASN A 126 -4.72 -0.90 18.25
CA ASN A 126 -3.88 -1.66 17.31
C ASN A 126 -3.78 -1.07 15.89
N ALA A 127 -4.46 0.01 15.57
CA ALA A 127 -4.67 0.42 14.17
C ALA A 127 -4.39 1.89 13.82
N GLY A 128 -4.14 2.76 14.79
CA GLY A 128 -3.96 4.17 14.45
C GLY A 128 -3.15 4.96 15.47
N THR A 129 -2.45 5.95 14.97
CA THR A 129 -1.72 6.93 15.77
C THR A 129 -2.09 8.29 15.24
N GLU A 130 -2.55 9.20 16.10
CA GLU A 130 -2.73 10.59 15.72
C GLU A 130 -1.38 11.29 15.69
N PHE A 131 -1.12 11.99 14.60
CA PHE A 131 0.14 12.66 14.33
C PHE A 131 -0.12 14.11 13.92
N ARG A 132 0.60 15.04 14.56
CA ARG A 132 0.53 16.49 14.30
C ARG A 132 1.87 17.05 13.82
#